data_75f58c066addd5d33ef2784705e55f19
#
_entry.id   75f58c066addd5d33ef2784705e55f19
#
_cell.length_a   1.000
_cell.length_b   1.000
_cell.length_c   1.000
_cell.angle_alpha   90.00
_cell.angle_beta   90.00
_cell.angle_gamma   90.00
#
_symmetry.space_group_name_H-M   'P 1'
#
loop_
_entity.id
_entity.type
_entity.pdbx_description
1 polymer ?
#
loop_
_entity_poly.entity_id
_entity_poly.type
_entity_poly.pdbx_seq_one_letter_code
_entity_poly.pdbx_strand_id
1 'polypeptide(L)'
;MHPKTTGTSVASVDETERLLRRLALNDEESVGMVLASGSEAGPAPLVPKVDLLVQLGALLALGAATSSLRATVERAVEAGATEAEIVGVLIAVAPAVGLARVVSTAPRLAMAIGYDIEADE
;
A
#
# COMPACT_ATOMS: atom_id res chain seq x y z
N MET A 1 -21.66 -26.95 11.44
CA MET A 1 -21.42 -26.28 11.39
C MET A 1 -20.78 -25.46 11.88
N HIS A 2 -20.25 -25.07 11.90
CA HIS A 2 -19.56 -24.37 12.29
C HIS A 2 -19.71 -23.23 12.71
N PRO A 3 -19.83 -23.07 13.04
CA PRO A 3 -20.12 -21.83 13.17
C PRO A 3 -19.49 -21.01 14.05
N LYS A 4 -18.99 -21.25 14.77
CA LYS A 4 -18.42 -20.59 15.45
C LYS A 4 -17.64 -19.64 15.11
N THR A 5 -16.77 -19.77 15.00
CA THR A 5 -15.99 -18.81 14.48
C THR A 5 -16.73 -17.97 13.63
N THR A 6 -17.66 -18.52 13.25
CA THR A 6 -18.33 -17.96 12.24
C THR A 6 -19.08 -16.74 12.55
N GLY A 7 -19.44 -16.49 13.76
CA GLY A 7 -20.16 -15.29 14.10
C GLY A 7 -19.38 -14.06 13.71
N THR A 8 -18.11 -13.96 14.10
CA THR A 8 -17.29 -12.83 13.80
C THR A 8 -16.96 -12.77 12.30
N SER A 9 -16.67 -13.93 11.71
CA SER A 9 -16.36 -13.97 10.29
C SER A 9 -17.52 -13.50 9.44
N VAL A 10 -18.73 -13.94 9.78
CA VAL A 10 -19.90 -13.54 9.02
C VAL A 10 -20.15 -12.04 9.13
N ALA A 11 -20.01 -11.50 10.33
CA ALA A 11 -20.19 -10.07 10.54
C ALA A 11 -19.15 -9.29 9.72
N SER A 12 -17.90 -9.75 9.70
CA SER A 12 -16.85 -9.08 8.95
C SER A 12 -17.12 -9.12 7.46
N VAL A 13 -17.60 -10.26 6.95
CA VAL A 13 -17.93 -10.38 5.54
C VAL A 13 -19.05 -9.42 5.18
N ASP A 14 -20.08 -9.34 6.01
CA ASP A 14 -21.19 -8.43 5.76
C ASP A 14 -20.72 -6.99 5.76
N GLU A 15 -19.86 -6.64 6.72
CA GLU A 15 -19.35 -5.28 6.81
C GLU A 15 -18.47 -4.94 5.63
N THR A 16 -17.67 -5.90 5.20
CA THR A 16 -16.79 -5.72 4.05
C THR A 16 -17.60 -5.46 2.79
N GLU A 17 -18.61 -6.29 2.58
CA GLU A 17 -19.45 -6.14 1.40
C GLU A 17 -20.19 -4.82 1.43
N ARG A 18 -20.70 -4.42 2.59
CA ARG A 18 -21.41 -3.16 2.70
C ARG A 18 -20.52 -1.97 2.41
N LEU A 19 -19.31 -1.99 2.96
CA LEU A 19 -18.38 -0.89 2.73
C LEU A 19 -18.04 -0.77 1.24
N LEU A 20 -17.69 -1.90 0.62
CA LEU A 20 -17.34 -1.87 -0.80
C LEU A 20 -18.52 -1.38 -1.65
N ARG A 21 -19.73 -1.81 -1.29
CA ARG A 21 -20.91 -1.37 -2.03
C ARG A 21 -21.10 0.15 -1.89
N ARG A 22 -20.93 0.69 -0.69
CA ARG A 22 -21.05 2.13 -0.49
C ARG A 22 -19.98 2.90 -1.28
N LEU A 23 -18.75 2.38 -1.30
CA LEU A 23 -17.70 3.02 -2.09
C LEU A 23 -18.03 2.96 -3.58
N ALA A 24 -18.57 1.82 -4.04
CA ALA A 24 -18.93 1.67 -5.45
C ALA A 24 -20.04 2.63 -5.86
N LEU A 25 -20.87 3.03 -4.91
CA LEU A 25 -21.95 3.97 -5.18
C LEU A 25 -21.57 5.42 -4.84
N ASN A 26 -20.31 5.66 -4.55
CA ASN A 26 -19.78 6.99 -4.25
C ASN A 26 -20.46 7.63 -3.04
N ASP A 27 -20.68 6.82 -1.99
CA ASP A 27 -21.23 7.35 -0.75
C ASP A 27 -20.22 8.28 -0.11
N GLU A 28 -20.58 9.57 0.02
CA GLU A 28 -19.61 10.58 0.43
C GLU A 28 -19.01 10.33 1.79
N GLU A 29 -19.82 9.89 2.73
CA GLU A 29 -19.31 9.65 4.07
C GLU A 29 -18.31 8.52 4.08
N SER A 30 -18.63 7.43 3.39
CA SER A 30 -17.72 6.27 3.33
C SER A 30 -16.43 6.61 2.60
N VAL A 31 -16.54 7.33 1.48
CA VAL A 31 -15.35 7.77 0.74
C VAL A 31 -14.49 8.67 1.61
N GLY A 32 -15.10 9.59 2.34
CA GLY A 32 -14.37 10.49 3.23
C GLY A 32 -13.63 9.74 4.32
N MET A 33 -14.27 8.72 4.90
CA MET A 33 -13.64 7.90 5.93
C MET A 33 -12.43 7.16 5.39
N VAL A 34 -12.56 6.55 4.22
CA VAL A 34 -11.47 5.80 3.62
C VAL A 34 -10.30 6.71 3.27
N LEU A 35 -10.60 7.90 2.72
CA LEU A 35 -9.52 8.83 2.37
C LEU A 35 -8.79 9.35 3.60
N ALA A 36 -9.51 9.51 4.72
CA ALA A 36 -8.90 10.04 5.94
C ALA A 36 -8.13 8.97 6.72
N SER A 37 -8.63 7.73 6.74
CA SER A 37 -8.14 6.70 7.65
C SER A 37 -7.51 5.50 6.96
N GLY A 38 -7.60 5.40 5.65
CA GLY A 38 -7.06 4.26 4.95
C GLY A 38 -7.69 2.95 5.42
N SER A 39 -6.88 1.93 5.58
CA SER A 39 -7.40 0.61 5.91
C SER A 39 -8.07 0.55 7.27
N GLU A 40 -7.82 1.54 8.14
CA GLU A 40 -8.48 1.56 9.44
C GLU A 40 -9.98 1.85 9.33
N ALA A 41 -10.41 2.39 8.20
CA ALA A 41 -11.84 2.61 7.98
C ALA A 41 -12.58 1.32 7.67
N GLY A 42 -11.87 0.24 7.39
CA GLY A 42 -12.49 -1.02 7.02
C GLY A 42 -12.59 -1.97 8.19
N PRO A 43 -13.31 -3.08 8.00
CA PRO A 43 -13.51 -4.05 9.08
C PRO A 43 -12.29 -4.91 9.38
N ALA A 44 -11.29 -4.91 8.50
CA ALA A 44 -10.07 -5.71 8.70
C ALA A 44 -8.86 -4.86 8.32
N PRO A 45 -8.45 -3.94 9.19
CA PRO A 45 -7.30 -3.08 8.89
C PRO A 45 -6.05 -3.91 8.63
N LEU A 46 -5.24 -3.44 7.69
CA LEU A 46 -3.96 -4.06 7.41
C LEU A 46 -2.97 -3.70 8.52
N VAL A 47 -2.06 -4.63 8.85
CA VAL A 47 -1.01 -4.29 9.80
C VAL A 47 -0.15 -3.18 9.21
N PRO A 48 0.45 -2.32 10.07
CA PRO A 48 1.11 -1.10 9.55
C PRO A 48 2.16 -1.34 8.49
N LYS A 49 2.99 -2.37 8.63
CA LYS A 49 4.00 -2.64 7.63
C LYS A 49 3.38 -2.96 6.28
N VAL A 50 2.36 -3.81 6.26
CA VAL A 50 1.70 -4.20 5.01
C VAL A 50 0.99 -2.99 4.40
N ASP A 51 0.31 -2.21 5.24
CA ASP A 51 -0.39 -1.02 4.78
C ASP A 51 0.57 -0.07 4.06
N LEU A 52 1.74 0.18 4.66
CA LEU A 52 2.71 1.10 4.08
C LEU A 52 3.38 0.55 2.83
N LEU A 53 3.62 -0.77 2.78
CA LEU A 53 4.15 -1.36 1.56
C LEU A 53 3.14 -1.29 0.41
N VAL A 54 1.85 -1.46 0.71
CA VAL A 54 0.81 -1.29 -0.30
C VAL A 54 0.76 0.15 -0.79
N GLN A 55 0.83 1.12 0.13
CA GLN A 55 0.86 2.53 -0.25
C GLN A 55 2.07 2.84 -1.11
N LEU A 56 3.23 2.29 -0.76
CA LEU A 56 4.44 2.48 -1.55
C LEU A 56 4.24 1.95 -2.96
N GLY A 57 3.64 0.76 -3.10
CA GLY A 57 3.37 0.20 -4.41
C GLY A 57 2.50 1.10 -5.26
N ALA A 58 1.48 1.70 -4.65
CA ALA A 58 0.60 2.62 -5.35
C ALA A 58 1.37 3.86 -5.81
N LEU A 59 2.23 4.40 -4.94
CA LEU A 59 3.01 5.59 -5.30
C LEU A 59 3.99 5.29 -6.44
N LEU A 60 4.62 4.12 -6.41
CA LEU A 60 5.51 3.72 -7.50
C LEU A 60 4.73 3.60 -8.80
N ALA A 61 3.55 3.01 -8.76
CA ALA A 61 2.71 2.86 -9.95
C ALA A 61 2.29 4.21 -10.50
N LEU A 62 2.04 5.18 -9.63
CA LEU A 62 1.63 6.52 -10.05
C LEU A 62 2.80 7.40 -10.47
N GLY A 63 4.02 6.96 -10.26
CA GLY A 63 5.20 7.75 -10.60
C GLY A 63 5.41 8.93 -9.67
N ALA A 64 5.19 8.71 -8.38
CA ALA A 64 5.30 9.77 -7.39
C ALA A 64 6.72 10.34 -7.30
N ALA A 65 6.82 11.56 -6.79
CA ALA A 65 8.10 12.24 -6.61
C ALA A 65 8.94 11.55 -5.54
N THR A 66 10.25 11.73 -5.62
CA THR A 66 11.19 11.14 -4.67
C THR A 66 10.84 11.51 -3.24
N SER A 67 10.41 12.74 -2.98
CA SER A 67 10.08 13.16 -1.61
C SER A 67 8.91 12.37 -1.03
N SER A 68 7.90 12.08 -1.85
CA SER A 68 6.77 11.27 -1.40
C SER A 68 7.20 9.84 -1.14
N LEU A 69 8.04 9.29 -2.02
CA LEU A 69 8.56 7.94 -1.82
C LEU A 69 9.40 7.87 -0.53
N ARG A 70 10.24 8.89 -0.31
CA ARG A 70 11.10 8.90 0.89
C ARG A 70 10.28 8.91 2.16
N ALA A 71 9.22 9.73 2.22
CA ALA A 71 8.39 9.79 3.39
C ALA A 71 7.74 8.45 3.69
N THR A 72 7.25 7.77 2.64
CA THR A 72 6.59 6.48 2.82
C THR A 72 7.60 5.40 3.18
N VAL A 73 8.79 5.42 2.55
CA VAL A 73 9.85 4.47 2.88
C VAL A 73 10.24 4.60 4.35
N GLU A 74 10.40 5.84 4.85
CA GLU A 74 10.78 6.04 6.23
C GLU A 74 9.72 5.47 7.18
N ARG A 75 8.46 5.70 6.87
CA ARG A 75 7.39 5.16 7.69
C ARG A 75 7.34 3.63 7.63
N ALA A 76 7.60 3.06 6.45
CA ALA A 76 7.61 1.61 6.31
C ALA A 76 8.74 0.99 7.13
N VAL A 77 9.92 1.61 7.11
CA VAL A 77 11.05 1.14 7.91
C VAL A 77 10.72 1.21 9.39
N GLU A 78 10.08 2.30 9.84
CA GLU A 78 9.66 2.41 11.23
C GLU A 78 8.66 1.33 11.61
N ALA A 79 7.87 0.88 10.65
CA ALA A 79 6.90 -0.19 10.89
C ALA A 79 7.51 -1.58 10.74
N GLY A 80 8.82 -1.67 10.49
CA GLY A 80 9.52 -2.95 10.46
C GLY A 80 9.87 -3.49 9.09
N ALA A 81 9.67 -2.71 8.03
CA ALA A 81 10.01 -3.18 6.69
C ALA A 81 11.52 -3.17 6.49
N THR A 82 12.02 -4.20 5.83
CA THR A 82 13.42 -4.27 5.45
C THR A 82 13.63 -3.60 4.10
N GLU A 83 14.88 -3.27 3.78
CA GLU A 83 15.19 -2.74 2.46
C GLU A 83 14.83 -3.73 1.37
N ALA A 84 15.06 -5.01 1.62
CA ALA A 84 14.69 -6.04 0.64
C ALA A 84 13.18 -6.04 0.38
N GLU A 85 12.39 -5.85 1.43
CA GLU A 85 10.94 -5.78 1.26
C GLU A 85 10.52 -4.54 0.48
N ILE A 86 11.19 -3.41 0.74
CA ILE A 86 10.89 -2.17 0.04
C ILE A 86 11.21 -2.30 -1.45
N VAL A 87 12.39 -2.80 -1.77
CA VAL A 87 12.75 -3.05 -3.17
C VAL A 87 11.82 -4.08 -3.78
N GLY A 88 11.43 -5.08 -2.97
CA GLY A 88 10.50 -6.10 -3.40
C GLY A 88 9.16 -5.55 -3.84
N VAL A 89 8.74 -4.40 -3.28
CA VAL A 89 7.49 -3.77 -3.72
C VAL A 89 7.58 -3.36 -5.18
N LEU A 90 8.71 -2.74 -5.56
CA LEU A 90 8.89 -2.35 -6.97
C LEU A 90 8.87 -3.58 -7.87
N ILE A 91 9.55 -4.65 -7.44
CA ILE A 91 9.59 -5.87 -8.21
C ILE A 91 8.18 -6.47 -8.33
N ALA A 92 7.41 -6.41 -7.25
CA ALA A 92 6.06 -6.97 -7.25
C ALA A 92 5.11 -6.21 -8.17
N VAL A 93 5.23 -4.88 -8.26
CA VAL A 93 4.33 -4.12 -9.12
C VAL A 93 4.81 -4.08 -10.57
N ALA A 94 6.06 -4.45 -10.84
CA ALA A 94 6.64 -4.34 -12.17
C ALA A 94 5.79 -4.98 -13.27
N PRO A 95 5.28 -6.21 -13.09
CA PRO A 95 4.48 -6.80 -14.17
C PRO A 95 3.19 -6.03 -14.46
N ALA A 96 2.67 -5.31 -13.47
CA ALA A 96 1.43 -4.57 -13.64
C ALA A 96 1.66 -3.20 -14.27
N VAL A 97 2.80 -2.55 -13.97
CA VAL A 97 3.02 -1.17 -14.42
C VAL A 97 3.85 -1.08 -15.69
N GLY A 98 4.64 -2.10 -16.00
CA GLY A 98 5.39 -2.17 -17.25
C GLY A 98 6.74 -1.50 -17.20
N LEU A 99 7.51 -1.71 -18.27
CA LEU A 99 8.92 -1.34 -18.34
C LEU A 99 9.15 0.14 -18.15
N ALA A 100 8.40 0.99 -18.84
CA ALA A 100 8.67 2.42 -18.80
C ALA A 100 8.53 2.96 -17.38
N ARG A 101 7.51 2.52 -16.66
CA ARG A 101 7.30 2.97 -15.29
C ARG A 101 8.40 2.48 -14.37
N VAL A 102 8.80 1.21 -14.53
CA VAL A 102 9.86 0.66 -13.69
C VAL A 102 11.15 1.43 -13.89
N VAL A 103 11.52 1.69 -15.15
CA VAL A 103 12.76 2.39 -15.46
C VAL A 103 12.74 3.82 -14.94
N SER A 104 11.57 4.48 -14.97
CA SER A 104 11.49 5.86 -14.50
C SER A 104 11.40 5.97 -12.98
N THR A 105 10.86 4.96 -12.29
CA THR A 105 10.69 5.05 -10.83
C THR A 105 11.81 4.39 -10.05
N ALA A 106 12.52 3.43 -10.63
CA ALA A 106 13.60 2.75 -9.90
C ALA A 106 14.66 3.73 -9.37
N PRO A 107 15.13 4.70 -10.15
CA PRO A 107 16.09 5.66 -9.60
C PRO A 107 15.51 6.49 -8.46
N ARG A 108 14.24 6.85 -8.55
CA ARG A 108 13.60 7.62 -7.47
C ARG A 108 13.51 6.81 -6.19
N LEU A 109 13.18 5.53 -6.32
CA LEU A 109 13.13 4.67 -5.14
C LEU A 109 14.52 4.50 -4.54
N ALA A 110 15.54 4.30 -5.39
CA ALA A 110 16.91 4.17 -4.91
C ALA A 110 17.32 5.42 -4.13
N MET A 111 16.99 6.61 -4.63
CA MET A 111 17.29 7.84 -3.93
C MET A 111 16.49 7.95 -2.64
N ALA A 112 15.24 7.50 -2.65
CA ALA A 112 14.40 7.55 -1.45
C ALA A 112 14.94 6.66 -0.34
N ILE A 113 15.55 5.53 -0.71
CA ILE A 113 16.17 4.62 0.27
C ILE A 113 17.51 5.17 0.73
N GLY A 114 18.17 5.95 -0.10
CA GLY A 114 19.49 6.49 0.20
C GLY A 114 20.62 5.79 -0.54
N TYR A 115 20.30 5.02 -1.58
CA TYR A 115 21.33 4.39 -2.39
C TYR A 115 22.00 5.41 -3.31
N ASP A 116 23.27 5.21 -3.56
CA ASP A 116 24.00 6.00 -4.53
C ASP A 116 23.96 5.26 -5.86
N ILE A 117 23.03 5.68 -6.74
CA ILE A 117 22.81 4.97 -7.99
C ILE A 117 23.93 5.19 -9.01
N GLU A 118 24.88 6.08 -8.70
CA GLU A 118 26.01 6.32 -9.59
C GLU A 118 27.29 5.68 -9.09
N ALA A 119 27.21 5.00 -7.95
CA ALA A 119 28.39 4.34 -7.42
C ALA A 119 28.74 3.11 -8.25
N ASP A 120 30.03 2.85 -8.40
CA ASP A 120 30.48 1.64 -9.05
C ASP A 120 30.26 0.46 -8.14
N GLU A 121 29.99 -0.67 -8.73
CA GLU A 121 29.80 -1.87 -7.93
C GLU A 121 31.08 -2.64 -7.70
#